data_27c13d37369d02f882dbdfe68a8c8084
#
_entry.id   27c13d37369d02f882dbdfe68a8c8084
#
_cell.length_a   1.000
_cell.length_b   1.000
_cell.length_c   1.000
_cell.angle_alpha   90.00
_cell.angle_beta   90.00
_cell.angle_gamma   90.00
#
_symmetry.space_group_name_H-M   'P 1'
#
loop_
_entity.id
_entity.type
_entity.pdbx_description
1 polymer ?
#
loop_
_entity_poly.entity_id
_entity_poly.type
_entity_poly.pdbx_seq_one_letter_code
_entity_poly.pdbx_strand_id
1 'polypeptide(L)'
;AMPYMQQERVVSVCAHVAIWTILRFFSSRFANSKEYTMGDVVELIKSPQIRKIPSKGLSVEQISTALMDAGFSTIVIRKAKIGYETMMPELIAYIDSGIPVICFSEKKCHAVVACGRSESKIQALSMMEDENAEDFSKRLDLLAEKDNPLIILESRCVDWIIVNDDNRAPYFGISAQPQVKLGQEESVG
;
A
#
# COMPACT_ATOMS: atom_id res chain seq x y z
N ALA A 1 -12.32 10.63 6.74
CA ALA A 1 -11.34 10.98 5.70
C ALA A 1 -9.94 10.64 6.18
N MET A 2 -9.05 10.32 5.25
CA MET A 2 -7.64 10.06 5.53
C MET A 2 -6.92 11.39 5.70
N PRO A 3 -6.09 11.60 6.73
CA PRO A 3 -5.25 12.78 6.84
C PRO A 3 -4.32 12.90 5.64
N TYR A 4 -4.11 14.13 5.17
CA TYR A 4 -3.26 14.42 4.02
C TYR A 4 -2.38 15.64 4.29
N MET A 5 -1.12 15.55 3.88
CA MET A 5 -0.18 16.66 3.92
C MET A 5 0.62 16.64 2.62
N GLN A 6 0.68 17.77 1.95
CA GLN A 6 1.53 17.97 0.77
C GLN A 6 2.90 18.47 1.22
N GLN A 7 3.96 17.91 0.65
CA GLN A 7 5.33 18.39 0.90
C GLN A 7 5.82 19.33 -0.20
N GLU A 8 6.75 20.20 0.15
CA GLU A 8 7.57 20.90 -0.83
C GLU A 8 8.61 19.94 -1.41
N ARG A 9 8.79 19.93 -2.73
CA ARG A 9 9.62 18.96 -3.48
C ARG A 9 11.12 19.00 -3.16
N VAL A 10 11.54 19.84 -2.23
CA VAL A 10 12.97 20.11 -1.93
C VAL A 10 13.57 19.12 -0.94
N VAL A 11 12.78 18.48 -0.09
CA VAL A 11 13.25 17.56 0.95
C VAL A 11 12.47 16.25 0.89
N SER A 12 13.18 15.10 0.82
CA SER A 12 12.55 13.77 0.80
C SER A 12 11.97 13.40 2.17
N VAL A 13 10.78 13.90 2.48
CA VAL A 13 10.05 13.62 3.74
C VAL A 13 8.84 12.69 3.55
N CYS A 14 8.69 12.09 2.36
CA CYS A 14 7.56 11.21 2.04
C CYS A 14 7.30 10.13 3.11
N ALA A 15 8.36 9.50 3.65
CA ALA A 15 8.22 8.51 4.71
C ALA A 15 7.77 9.13 6.04
N HIS A 16 8.20 10.35 6.37
CA HIS A 16 7.72 11.07 7.56
C HIS A 16 6.23 11.39 7.43
N VAL A 17 5.81 11.88 6.25
CA VAL A 17 4.40 12.15 5.95
C VAL A 17 3.58 10.87 5.99
N ALA A 18 4.09 9.75 5.45
CA ALA A 18 3.41 8.47 5.51
C ALA A 18 3.22 7.99 6.96
N ILE A 19 4.25 8.07 7.81
CA ILE A 19 4.15 7.74 9.24
C ILE A 19 3.13 8.65 9.91
N TRP A 20 3.25 9.98 9.74
CA TRP A 20 2.31 10.94 10.32
C TRP A 20 0.87 10.66 9.89
N THR A 21 0.64 10.35 8.61
CA THR A 21 -0.69 10.01 8.08
C THR A 21 -1.29 8.81 8.80
N ILE A 22 -0.51 7.74 9.03
CA ILE A 22 -0.96 6.56 9.77
C ILE A 22 -1.29 6.92 11.23
N LEU A 23 -0.37 7.57 11.92
CA LEU A 23 -0.55 7.93 13.32
C LEU A 23 -1.77 8.86 13.52
N ARG A 24 -1.93 9.83 12.65
CA ARG A 24 -3.05 10.77 12.65
C ARG A 24 -4.40 10.11 12.33
N PHE A 25 -4.39 9.14 11.40
CA PHE A 25 -5.55 8.35 11.06
C PHE A 25 -6.07 7.56 12.26
N PHE A 26 -5.18 6.88 12.98
CA PHE A 26 -5.57 6.11 14.16
C PHE A 26 -5.94 7.02 15.34
N SER A 27 -5.22 8.10 15.59
CA SER A 27 -5.57 9.04 16.67
C SER A 27 -6.94 9.69 16.47
N SER A 28 -7.37 9.92 15.23
CA SER A 28 -8.71 10.46 14.94
C SER A 28 -9.85 9.45 15.15
N ARG A 29 -9.55 8.15 15.26
CA ARG A 29 -10.55 7.08 15.42
C ARG A 29 -10.62 6.50 16.81
N PHE A 30 -9.54 6.54 17.56
CA PHE A 30 -9.46 5.92 18.88
C PHE A 30 -9.22 7.03 19.92
N ALA A 31 -10.23 7.28 20.76
CA ALA A 31 -10.25 8.40 21.71
C ALA A 31 -9.05 8.42 22.68
N ASN A 32 -8.44 7.28 22.96
CA ASN A 32 -7.29 7.17 23.86
C ASN A 32 -5.94 7.20 23.16
N SER A 33 -5.91 7.40 21.83
CA SER A 33 -4.67 7.45 21.08
C SER A 33 -4.06 8.85 21.14
N LYS A 34 -2.74 8.91 21.34
CA LYS A 34 -1.99 10.16 21.28
C LYS A 34 -2.17 10.83 19.92
N GLU A 35 -2.38 12.12 19.91
CA GLU A 35 -2.34 12.93 18.71
C GLU A 35 -0.89 13.28 18.38
N TYR A 36 -0.46 12.98 17.15
CA TYR A 36 0.91 13.17 16.70
C TYR A 36 1.01 14.37 15.76
N THR A 37 1.95 15.25 16.04
CA THR A 37 2.40 16.31 15.14
C THR A 37 3.54 15.81 14.25
N MET A 38 3.92 16.56 13.22
CA MET A 38 5.10 16.24 12.41
C MET A 38 6.39 16.31 13.24
N GLY A 39 6.46 17.20 14.25
CA GLY A 39 7.56 17.27 15.21
C GLY A 39 7.71 15.98 16.01
N ASP A 40 6.61 15.43 16.52
CA ASP A 40 6.62 14.13 17.22
C ASP A 40 7.14 13.01 16.31
N VAL A 41 6.78 13.00 15.02
CA VAL A 41 7.27 11.98 14.08
C VAL A 41 8.77 12.08 13.86
N VAL A 42 9.30 13.30 13.75
CA VAL A 42 10.76 13.54 13.65
C VAL A 42 11.48 13.04 14.90
N GLU A 43 10.92 13.24 16.10
CA GLU A 43 11.48 12.72 17.35
C GLU A 43 11.44 11.18 17.44
N LEU A 44 10.34 10.54 17.00
CA LEU A 44 10.24 9.08 16.96
C LEU A 44 11.32 8.44 16.09
N ILE A 45 11.71 9.07 15.00
CA ILE A 45 12.67 8.53 14.04
C ILE A 45 14.11 8.49 14.62
N LYS A 46 14.43 9.29 15.64
CA LYS A 46 15.72 9.32 16.36
C LYS A 46 16.96 9.23 15.46
N SER A 47 16.86 9.73 14.24
CA SER A 47 17.98 9.64 13.29
C SER A 47 18.98 10.77 13.54
N PRO A 48 20.24 10.48 13.91
CA PRO A 48 21.28 11.51 14.01
C PRO A 48 21.65 12.11 12.65
N GLN A 49 21.09 11.58 11.57
CA GLN A 49 21.33 12.04 10.19
C GLN A 49 20.32 13.08 9.70
N ILE A 50 19.64 13.75 10.62
CA ILE A 50 18.79 14.88 10.30
C ILE A 50 19.63 15.93 9.58
N ARG A 51 19.35 16.14 8.28
CA ARG A 51 19.87 17.23 7.42
C ARG A 51 21.21 17.01 6.69
N LYS A 52 21.46 15.82 6.16
CA LYS A 52 22.28 15.79 4.93
C LYS A 52 21.35 16.06 3.74
N ILE A 53 21.49 17.20 3.11
CA ILE A 53 20.84 17.52 1.84
C ILE A 53 21.77 17.03 0.71
N PRO A 54 21.31 16.17 -0.22
CA PRO A 54 19.98 15.53 -0.27
C PRO A 54 19.83 14.40 0.77
N SER A 55 18.70 14.35 1.47
CA SER A 55 18.41 13.26 2.40
C SER A 55 18.15 11.97 1.61
N LYS A 56 18.76 10.86 2.04
CA LYS A 56 18.51 9.54 1.39
C LYS A 56 17.13 8.96 1.70
N GLY A 57 16.24 9.71 2.38
CA GLY A 57 14.97 9.20 2.90
C GLY A 57 15.16 8.23 4.07
N LEU A 58 14.04 7.67 4.56
CA LEU A 58 14.07 6.65 5.62
C LEU A 58 14.14 5.25 5.00
N SER A 59 14.81 4.33 5.70
CA SER A 59 14.73 2.90 5.38
C SER A 59 13.43 2.29 5.92
N VAL A 60 13.06 1.11 5.42
CA VAL A 60 11.89 0.36 5.89
C VAL A 60 12.02 0.04 7.38
N GLU A 61 13.22 -0.27 7.84
CA GLU A 61 13.51 -0.57 9.24
C GLU A 61 13.30 0.67 10.12
N GLN A 62 13.70 1.86 9.67
CA GLN A 62 13.45 3.11 10.40
C GLN A 62 11.96 3.45 10.46
N ILE A 63 11.21 3.22 9.38
CA ILE A 63 9.74 3.38 9.36
C ILE A 63 9.10 2.41 10.36
N SER A 64 9.50 1.15 10.33
CA SER A 64 8.99 0.11 11.24
C SER A 64 9.29 0.45 12.70
N THR A 65 10.52 0.85 13.01
CA THR A 65 10.93 1.23 14.38
C THR A 65 10.13 2.44 14.89
N ALA A 66 9.96 3.47 14.07
CA ALA A 66 9.18 4.64 14.46
C ALA A 66 7.71 4.30 14.78
N LEU A 67 7.10 3.41 14.02
CA LEU A 67 5.74 2.93 14.29
C LEU A 67 5.68 2.05 15.55
N MET A 68 6.69 1.21 15.78
CA MET A 68 6.77 0.42 17.03
C MET A 68 6.97 1.31 18.26
N ASP A 69 7.81 2.34 18.17
CA ASP A 69 8.00 3.33 19.23
C ASP A 69 6.71 4.14 19.50
N ALA A 70 5.85 4.28 18.51
CA ALA A 70 4.50 4.85 18.66
C ALA A 70 3.46 3.86 19.21
N GLY A 71 3.82 2.60 19.47
CA GLY A 71 2.95 1.58 20.07
C GLY A 71 2.25 0.65 19.08
N PHE A 72 2.65 0.65 17.81
CA PHE A 72 2.09 -0.25 16.79
C PHE A 72 2.93 -1.52 16.64
N SER A 73 2.29 -2.65 16.38
CA SER A 73 2.97 -3.83 15.85
C SER A 73 3.10 -3.71 14.33
N THR A 74 4.29 -3.89 13.80
CA THR A 74 4.57 -3.73 12.36
C THR A 74 4.88 -5.06 11.70
N ILE A 75 4.34 -5.25 10.48
CA ILE A 75 4.66 -6.38 9.60
C ILE A 75 5.24 -5.80 8.32
N VAL A 76 6.40 -6.32 7.90
CA VAL A 76 7.06 -5.90 6.66
C VAL A 76 6.91 -6.98 5.61
N ILE A 77 6.11 -6.70 4.59
CA ILE A 77 5.87 -7.59 3.46
C ILE A 77 6.77 -7.13 2.29
N ARG A 78 7.63 -8.02 1.80
CA ARG A 78 8.54 -7.71 0.68
C ARG A 78 8.11 -8.48 -0.57
N LYS A 79 7.69 -7.76 -1.61
CA LYS A 79 7.33 -8.34 -2.93
C LYS A 79 8.39 -9.31 -3.45
N ALA A 80 9.68 -9.01 -3.26
CA ALA A 80 10.78 -9.87 -3.71
C ALA A 80 10.80 -11.27 -3.04
N LYS A 81 10.17 -11.41 -1.86
CA LYS A 81 10.11 -12.69 -1.13
C LYS A 81 8.88 -13.52 -1.46
N ILE A 82 7.71 -12.87 -1.57
CA ILE A 82 6.43 -13.58 -1.69
C ILE A 82 5.78 -13.47 -3.07
N GLY A 83 6.33 -12.64 -3.95
CA GLY A 83 5.75 -12.37 -5.26
C GLY A 83 4.58 -11.37 -5.21
N TYR A 84 4.14 -10.97 -6.40
CA TYR A 84 3.04 -10.01 -6.56
C TYR A 84 1.68 -10.65 -6.23
N GLU A 85 1.47 -11.87 -6.68
CA GLU A 85 0.20 -12.60 -6.54
C GLU A 85 -0.17 -12.86 -5.06
N THR A 86 0.82 -13.02 -4.20
CA THR A 86 0.60 -13.18 -2.75
C THR A 86 0.51 -11.83 -2.03
N MET A 87 1.31 -10.85 -2.46
CA MET A 87 1.35 -9.52 -1.81
C MET A 87 0.05 -8.74 -2.00
N MET A 88 -0.57 -8.81 -3.19
CA MET A 88 -1.77 -8.02 -3.49
C MET A 88 -2.99 -8.42 -2.66
N PRO A 89 -3.33 -9.72 -2.51
CA PRO A 89 -4.40 -10.14 -1.61
C PRO A 89 -4.20 -9.66 -0.17
N GLU A 90 -2.97 -9.76 0.35
CA GLU A 90 -2.68 -9.27 1.70
C GLU A 90 -2.89 -7.74 1.83
N LEU A 91 -2.38 -6.97 0.85
CA LEU A 91 -2.59 -5.52 0.82
C LEU A 91 -4.08 -5.16 0.82
N ILE A 92 -4.86 -5.85 -0.02
CA ILE A 92 -6.30 -5.63 -0.15
C ILE A 92 -7.02 -6.00 1.15
N ALA A 93 -6.67 -7.12 1.79
CA ALA A 93 -7.26 -7.54 3.05
C ALA A 93 -7.04 -6.50 4.17
N TYR A 94 -5.86 -5.88 4.26
CA TYR A 94 -5.63 -4.78 5.21
C TYR A 94 -6.48 -3.56 4.88
N ILE A 95 -6.53 -3.14 3.61
CA ILE A 95 -7.31 -1.99 3.17
C ILE A 95 -8.81 -2.19 3.47
N ASP A 96 -9.36 -3.36 3.16
CA ASP A 96 -10.77 -3.70 3.38
C ASP A 96 -11.11 -3.82 4.87
N SER A 97 -10.14 -4.18 5.68
CA SER A 97 -10.25 -4.11 7.14
C SER A 97 -10.17 -2.69 7.71
N GLY A 98 -10.04 -1.68 6.85
CA GLY A 98 -9.92 -0.28 7.26
C GLY A 98 -8.55 0.08 7.83
N ILE A 99 -7.54 -0.74 7.57
CA ILE A 99 -6.16 -0.54 8.01
C ILE A 99 -5.34 0.01 6.84
N PRO A 100 -4.91 1.28 6.89
CA PRO A 100 -4.07 1.85 5.83
C PRO A 100 -2.66 1.25 5.89
N VAL A 101 -2.04 1.08 4.71
CA VAL A 101 -0.75 0.41 4.55
C VAL A 101 0.28 1.34 3.96
N ILE A 102 1.47 1.45 4.56
CA ILE A 102 2.59 2.17 3.96
C ILE A 102 3.21 1.31 2.86
N CYS A 103 3.14 1.78 1.62
CA CYS A 103 3.78 1.18 0.47
C CYS A 103 5.09 1.91 0.17
N PHE A 104 6.21 1.18 0.20
CA PHE A 104 7.54 1.75 0.01
C PHE A 104 8.24 1.19 -1.23
N SER A 105 8.78 2.07 -2.06
CA SER A 105 9.59 1.72 -3.22
C SER A 105 11.05 2.04 -2.99
N GLU A 106 11.88 1.02 -2.76
CA GLU A 106 13.34 1.18 -2.58
C GLU A 106 13.99 1.85 -3.81
N LYS A 107 13.58 1.47 -5.03
CA LYS A 107 14.13 2.03 -6.28
C LYS A 107 13.86 3.54 -6.44
N LYS A 108 12.70 4.00 -5.98
CA LYS A 108 12.30 5.41 -6.07
C LYS A 108 12.58 6.17 -4.78
N CYS A 109 13.01 5.49 -3.72
CA CYS A 109 13.13 6.05 -2.36
C CYS A 109 11.87 6.83 -1.98
N HIS A 110 10.68 6.26 -2.24
CA HIS A 110 9.40 6.93 -2.07
C HIS A 110 8.41 6.07 -1.29
N ALA A 111 7.68 6.70 -0.38
CA ALA A 111 6.65 6.09 0.45
C ALA A 111 5.30 6.75 0.19
N VAL A 112 4.25 5.93 0.08
CA VAL A 112 2.86 6.38 -0.04
C VAL A 112 1.99 5.57 0.92
N VAL A 113 0.79 6.05 1.24
CA VAL A 113 -0.16 5.33 2.10
C VAL A 113 -1.31 4.81 1.27
N ALA A 114 -1.41 3.51 1.10
CA ALA A 114 -2.57 2.85 0.50
C ALA A 114 -3.73 2.86 1.51
N CYS A 115 -4.89 3.34 1.09
CA CYS A 115 -6.03 3.60 1.98
C CYS A 115 -7.39 3.23 1.38
N GLY A 116 -7.41 2.71 0.16
CA GLY A 116 -8.63 2.29 -0.52
C GLY A 116 -8.33 1.53 -1.79
N ARG A 117 -9.37 1.01 -2.41
CA ARG A 117 -9.31 0.34 -3.71
C ARG A 117 -10.54 0.70 -4.55
N SER A 118 -10.43 0.54 -5.86
CA SER A 118 -11.59 0.51 -6.75
C SER A 118 -11.88 -0.92 -7.20
N GLU A 119 -13.14 -1.21 -7.44
CA GLU A 119 -13.57 -2.48 -8.04
C GLU A 119 -13.80 -2.31 -9.53
N SER A 120 -13.34 -3.27 -10.32
CA SER A 120 -13.72 -3.39 -11.72
C SER A 120 -15.04 -4.14 -11.83
N LYS A 121 -16.15 -3.42 -12.05
CA LYS A 121 -17.44 -4.04 -12.31
C LYS A 121 -17.44 -4.92 -13.57
N ILE A 122 -16.58 -4.59 -14.54
CA ILE A 122 -16.51 -5.31 -15.83
C ILE A 122 -15.86 -6.69 -15.64
N GLN A 123 -14.77 -6.78 -14.88
CA GLN A 123 -14.13 -8.08 -14.62
C GLN A 123 -14.96 -8.98 -13.71
N ALA A 124 -15.63 -8.41 -12.71
CA ALA A 124 -16.54 -9.17 -11.85
C ALA A 124 -17.71 -9.77 -12.64
N LEU A 125 -18.29 -9.01 -13.58
CA LEU A 125 -19.40 -9.49 -14.43
C LEU A 125 -18.92 -10.51 -15.47
N SER A 126 -17.80 -10.30 -16.14
CA SER A 126 -17.26 -11.25 -17.12
C SER A 126 -16.85 -12.59 -16.50
N MET A 127 -16.40 -12.59 -15.25
CA MET A 127 -16.13 -13.82 -14.50
C MET A 127 -17.41 -14.57 -14.12
N MET A 128 -18.55 -13.87 -13.99
CA MET A 128 -19.85 -14.47 -13.66
C MET A 128 -20.62 -14.93 -14.92
N GLU A 129 -20.38 -14.32 -16.09
CA GLU A 129 -21.09 -14.64 -17.33
C GLU A 129 -20.49 -15.84 -18.09
N ASP A 130 -19.19 -16.11 -17.92
CA ASP A 130 -18.47 -17.17 -18.68
C ASP A 130 -18.43 -18.53 -17.96
N GLU A 131 -18.87 -18.66 -16.71
CA GLU A 131 -18.77 -19.93 -15.98
C GLU A 131 -20.14 -20.53 -15.65
N ASN A 132 -20.34 -21.77 -16.09
CA ASN A 132 -21.42 -22.64 -15.59
C ASN A 132 -21.26 -22.76 -14.05
N ALA A 133 -22.35 -22.62 -13.29
CA ALA A 133 -22.33 -22.63 -11.82
C ALA A 133 -21.58 -23.84 -11.20
N GLU A 134 -21.56 -24.99 -11.92
CA GLU A 134 -20.81 -26.19 -11.52
C GLU A 134 -19.29 -26.03 -11.66
N ASP A 135 -18.81 -25.34 -12.70
CA ASP A 135 -17.38 -25.10 -12.92
C ASP A 135 -16.84 -24.05 -11.94
N PHE A 136 -17.65 -23.05 -11.62
CA PHE A 136 -17.35 -22.06 -10.60
C PHE A 136 -17.23 -22.70 -9.21
N SER A 137 -18.16 -23.60 -8.85
CA SER A 137 -18.12 -24.33 -7.58
C SER A 137 -16.86 -25.21 -7.47
N LYS A 138 -16.50 -25.96 -8.52
CA LYS A 138 -15.30 -26.80 -8.54
C LYS A 138 -14.02 -26.00 -8.43
N ARG A 139 -13.95 -24.80 -9.05
CA ARG A 139 -12.80 -23.90 -8.93
C ARG A 139 -12.70 -23.26 -7.55
N LEU A 140 -13.81 -22.94 -6.91
CA LEU A 140 -13.84 -22.51 -5.52
C LEU A 140 -13.31 -23.59 -4.60
N ASP A 141 -13.70 -24.84 -4.78
CA ASP A 141 -13.24 -25.97 -3.97
C ASP A 141 -11.72 -26.21 -4.14
N LEU A 142 -11.22 -26.12 -5.38
CA LEU A 142 -9.78 -26.23 -5.66
C LEU A 142 -8.94 -25.08 -5.11
N LEU A 143 -9.53 -23.88 -5.01
CA LEU A 143 -8.89 -22.70 -4.42
C LEU A 143 -8.98 -22.73 -2.89
N ALA A 144 -10.04 -23.32 -2.33
CA ALA A 144 -10.25 -23.45 -0.88
C ALA A 144 -9.22 -24.39 -0.22
N GLU A 145 -8.62 -25.32 -0.98
CA GLU A 145 -7.57 -26.21 -0.49
C GLU A 145 -6.19 -25.54 -0.34
N LYS A 146 -5.97 -24.38 -0.95
CA LYS A 146 -4.63 -23.76 -1.00
C LYS A 146 -4.52 -22.40 -0.30
N ASP A 147 -5.50 -21.52 -0.42
CA ASP A 147 -5.51 -20.18 0.20
C ASP A 147 -6.94 -19.62 0.18
N ASN A 148 -7.29 -18.67 1.03
CA ASN A 148 -8.64 -18.12 1.13
C ASN A 148 -9.16 -17.64 -0.26
N PRO A 149 -10.11 -18.38 -0.90
CA PRO A 149 -10.46 -18.15 -2.31
C PRO A 149 -11.13 -16.80 -2.57
N LEU A 150 -11.86 -16.28 -1.59
CA LEU A 150 -12.55 -14.99 -1.72
C LEU A 150 -11.55 -13.84 -1.84
N ILE A 151 -10.46 -13.87 -1.08
CA ILE A 151 -9.42 -12.82 -1.14
C ILE A 151 -8.72 -12.83 -2.50
N ILE A 152 -8.46 -14.01 -3.08
CA ILE A 152 -7.80 -14.13 -4.38
C ILE A 152 -8.71 -13.62 -5.50
N LEU A 153 -10.00 -13.95 -5.48
CA LEU A 153 -10.97 -13.46 -6.46
C LEU A 153 -11.14 -11.93 -6.37
N GLU A 154 -11.30 -11.39 -5.18
CA GLU A 154 -11.41 -9.95 -4.98
C GLU A 154 -10.17 -9.19 -5.46
N SER A 155 -8.97 -9.71 -5.23
CA SER A 155 -7.73 -9.08 -5.67
C SER A 155 -7.61 -8.96 -7.19
N ARG A 156 -8.18 -9.88 -7.95
CA ARG A 156 -8.22 -9.84 -9.42
C ARG A 156 -9.21 -8.84 -9.98
N CYS A 157 -10.21 -8.45 -9.19
CA CYS A 157 -11.23 -7.47 -9.55
C CYS A 157 -10.86 -6.02 -9.15
N VAL A 158 -9.63 -5.79 -8.70
CA VAL A 158 -9.15 -4.46 -8.32
C VAL A 158 -8.38 -3.83 -9.48
N ASP A 159 -8.87 -2.70 -9.97
CA ASP A 159 -8.19 -1.92 -11.02
C ASP A 159 -7.18 -0.94 -10.42
N TRP A 160 -7.55 -0.31 -9.31
CA TRP A 160 -6.78 0.77 -8.71
C TRP A 160 -6.65 0.59 -7.21
N ILE A 161 -5.45 0.81 -6.71
CA ILE A 161 -5.20 1.07 -5.29
C ILE A 161 -5.22 2.58 -5.09
N ILE A 162 -6.04 3.05 -4.16
CA ILE A 162 -6.14 4.46 -3.81
C ILE A 162 -5.09 4.77 -2.76
N VAL A 163 -4.24 5.74 -3.05
CA VAL A 163 -3.13 6.13 -2.18
C VAL A 163 -3.16 7.61 -1.84
N ASN A 164 -2.63 7.95 -0.69
CA ASN A 164 -2.17 9.29 -0.36
C ASN A 164 -0.68 9.38 -0.65
N ASP A 165 -0.34 10.19 -1.63
CA ASP A 165 1.01 10.52 -2.06
C ASP A 165 1.24 12.02 -1.80
N ASP A 166 2.21 12.35 -0.99
CA ASP A 166 2.54 13.73 -0.59
C ASP A 166 2.98 14.63 -1.76
N ASN A 167 3.33 14.04 -2.90
CA ASN A 167 3.68 14.75 -4.15
C ASN A 167 2.52 14.93 -5.13
N ARG A 168 1.33 14.40 -4.80
CA ARG A 168 0.15 14.39 -5.67
C ARG A 168 -1.09 14.85 -4.91
N ALA A 169 -2.21 14.96 -5.63
CA ALA A 169 -3.50 15.17 -4.99
C ALA A 169 -3.85 13.98 -4.06
N PRO A 170 -4.61 14.22 -2.98
CA PRO A 170 -5.07 13.14 -2.11
C PRO A 170 -5.95 12.15 -2.88
N TYR A 171 -5.95 10.90 -2.44
CA TYR A 171 -6.72 9.80 -3.07
C TYR A 171 -6.35 9.53 -4.53
N PHE A 172 -5.07 9.53 -4.84
CA PHE A 172 -4.57 9.22 -6.17
C PHE A 172 -4.64 7.71 -6.45
N GLY A 173 -5.14 7.34 -7.65
CA GLY A 173 -5.20 5.94 -8.08
C GLY A 173 -3.88 5.45 -8.68
N ILE A 174 -3.39 4.31 -8.19
CA ILE A 174 -2.27 3.57 -8.79
C ILE A 174 -2.84 2.26 -9.35
N SER A 175 -2.49 1.92 -10.62
CA SER A 175 -2.95 0.67 -11.22
C SER A 175 -2.54 -0.54 -10.36
N ALA A 176 -3.51 -1.37 -10.05
CA ALA A 176 -3.31 -2.63 -9.34
C ALA A 176 -2.83 -3.75 -10.28
N GLN A 177 -2.91 -3.56 -11.60
CA GLN A 177 -2.46 -4.55 -12.55
C GLN A 177 -0.93 -4.49 -12.74
N PRO A 178 -0.24 -5.65 -12.82
CA PRO A 178 1.17 -5.67 -13.17
C PRO A 178 1.33 -5.05 -14.57
N GLN A 179 2.19 -4.04 -14.70
CA GLN A 179 2.54 -3.52 -16.02
C GLN A 179 3.28 -4.63 -16.78
N VAL A 180 2.60 -5.27 -17.73
CA VAL A 180 3.23 -6.10 -18.73
C VAL A 180 4.06 -5.14 -19.59
N LYS A 181 5.39 -5.23 -19.52
CA LYS A 181 6.25 -4.60 -20.51
C LYS A 181 5.93 -5.27 -21.83
N LEU A 182 5.14 -4.62 -22.68
CA LEU A 182 5.08 -4.95 -24.10
C LEU A 182 6.52 -4.86 -24.60
N GLY A 183 7.09 -6.03 -24.98
CA GLY A 183 8.43 -6.11 -25.53
C GLY A 183 8.51 -5.12 -26.69
N GLN A 184 9.52 -4.27 -26.66
CA GLN A 184 9.98 -3.62 -27.88
C GLN A 184 10.43 -4.77 -28.79
N GLU A 185 9.65 -5.06 -29.82
CA GLU A 185 10.14 -5.81 -30.97
C GLU A 185 11.32 -4.99 -31.51
N GLU A 186 12.51 -5.47 -31.27
CA GLU A 186 13.69 -5.03 -32.02
C GLU A 186 13.41 -5.35 -33.47
N SER A 187 13.04 -4.34 -34.25
CA SER A 187 13.05 -4.40 -35.70
C SER A 187 14.51 -4.54 -36.13
N VAL A 188 14.91 -5.82 -36.38
CA VAL A 188 16.11 -6.12 -37.15
C VAL A 188 15.83 -5.69 -38.57
N GLY A 189 16.49 -4.64 -39.00
CA GLY A 189 16.59 -4.14 -40.38
C GLY A 189 18.04 -3.95 -40.74
#